data_d477eab46d0cb1ce4d28adcaff1ad1f9
#
_entry.id   d477eab46d0cb1ce4d28adcaff1ad1f9
#
_cell.length_a   1.000
_cell.length_b   1.000
_cell.length_c   1.000
_cell.angle_alpha   90.00
_cell.angle_beta   90.00
_cell.angle_gamma   90.00
#
_symmetry.space_group_name_H-M   'P 1'
#
loop_
_entity.id
_entity.type
_entity.pdbx_description
1 polymer ?
#
loop_
_entity_poly.entity_id
_entity_poly.type
_entity_poly.pdbx_seq_one_letter_code
_entity_poly.pdbx_strand_id
1 'polypeptide(L)'
;MEYTSLILENAVNELAKLPGVGQRTALRFALHLLKQNEDNTLRLSKSLVDLVTEIKHCKRCNNLSDSEICSICANSERQSDIICVVENIREVMAIESTNQYKGLYHVLGGVISPIEGIGVGDIAIEQLIKRVEQENIKEIILALPTTMEGDTTSFYINKLLEPFNIKISAIARGVAIGDKIEYADEQTLARSILNRRDFSDIYKYQITKDKSVLI
;
A
#
# COMPACT_ATOMS: atom_id res chain seq x y z
N MET A 1 -25.53 -0.33 28.27
CA MET A 1 -25.07 0.42 29.46
C MET A 1 -25.92 1.66 29.54
N GLU A 2 -26.42 2.01 30.73
CA GLU A 2 -27.05 3.32 30.92
C GLU A 2 -25.99 4.34 31.27
N TYR A 3 -25.94 5.43 30.53
CA TYR A 3 -25.01 6.56 30.76
C TYR A 3 -25.76 7.64 31.53
N THR A 4 -25.12 8.20 32.56
CA THR A 4 -25.66 9.32 33.34
C THR A 4 -25.51 10.67 32.64
N SER A 5 -24.76 10.72 31.52
CA SER A 5 -24.47 11.92 30.74
C SER A 5 -24.64 11.65 29.26
N LEU A 6 -25.52 12.39 28.60
CA LEU A 6 -25.73 12.40 27.16
C LEU A 6 -24.47 12.76 26.38
N ILE A 7 -23.66 13.67 26.91
CA ILE A 7 -22.38 14.08 26.27
C ILE A 7 -21.42 12.90 26.23
N LEU A 8 -21.31 12.15 27.33
CA LEU A 8 -20.48 10.96 27.39
C LEU A 8 -21.01 9.87 26.46
N GLU A 9 -22.31 9.64 26.45
CA GLU A 9 -22.97 8.66 25.60
C GLU A 9 -22.70 8.94 24.11
N ASN A 10 -22.89 10.19 23.67
CA ASN A 10 -22.64 10.59 22.29
C ASN A 10 -21.17 10.34 21.90
N ALA A 11 -20.22 10.73 22.74
CA ALA A 11 -18.79 10.50 22.47
C ALA A 11 -18.46 9.01 22.36
N VAL A 12 -19.02 8.17 23.24
CA VAL A 12 -18.84 6.71 23.19
C VAL A 12 -19.44 6.12 21.93
N ASN A 13 -20.64 6.56 21.55
CA ASN A 13 -21.32 6.05 20.35
C ASN A 13 -20.55 6.41 19.07
N GLU A 14 -20.00 7.63 18.96
CA GLU A 14 -19.18 8.00 17.79
C GLU A 14 -17.87 7.22 17.74
N LEU A 15 -17.18 7.05 18.87
CA LEU A 15 -15.97 6.26 18.94
C LEU A 15 -16.21 4.77 18.62
N ALA A 16 -17.39 4.24 19.00
CA ALA A 16 -17.76 2.85 18.74
C ALA A 16 -18.09 2.56 17.26
N LYS A 17 -18.25 3.58 16.41
CA LYS A 17 -18.40 3.42 14.95
C LYS A 17 -17.08 3.08 14.26
N LEU A 18 -15.94 3.30 14.92
CA LEU A 18 -14.63 2.98 14.36
C LEU A 18 -14.45 1.46 14.26
N PRO A 19 -13.90 0.95 13.14
CA PRO A 19 -13.68 -0.48 12.96
C PRO A 19 -12.81 -1.06 14.09
N GLY A 20 -13.26 -2.18 14.68
CA GLY A 20 -12.58 -2.83 15.79
C GLY A 20 -12.78 -2.18 17.16
N VAL A 21 -13.54 -1.10 17.25
CA VAL A 21 -13.82 -0.40 18.51
C VAL A 21 -15.22 -0.78 19.01
N GLY A 22 -15.28 -1.66 20.03
CA GLY A 22 -16.53 -1.97 20.72
C GLY A 22 -16.86 -0.93 21.81
N GLN A 23 -18.10 -0.96 22.32
CA GLN A 23 -18.63 -0.03 23.35
C GLN A 23 -17.73 0.10 24.59
N ARG A 24 -17.13 -1.01 25.07
CA ARG A 24 -16.23 -0.99 26.24
C ARG A 24 -14.93 -0.23 25.93
N THR A 25 -14.37 -0.41 24.75
CA THR A 25 -13.15 0.28 24.30
C THR A 25 -13.43 1.75 24.07
N ALA A 26 -14.56 2.07 23.42
CA ALA A 26 -15.02 3.45 23.21
C ALA A 26 -15.20 4.20 24.53
N LEU A 27 -15.84 3.59 25.55
CA LEU A 27 -15.96 4.17 26.87
C LEU A 27 -14.60 4.43 27.52
N ARG A 28 -13.65 3.47 27.40
CA ARG A 28 -12.28 3.65 27.92
C ARG A 28 -11.60 4.83 27.27
N PHE A 29 -11.75 5.03 25.97
CA PHE A 29 -11.19 6.17 25.24
C PHE A 29 -11.84 7.48 25.68
N ALA A 30 -13.17 7.54 25.77
CA ALA A 30 -13.87 8.74 26.25
C ALA A 30 -13.44 9.12 27.66
N LEU A 31 -13.35 8.17 28.59
CA LEU A 31 -12.87 8.42 29.96
C LEU A 31 -11.40 8.81 30.01
N HIS A 32 -10.57 8.33 29.08
CA HIS A 32 -9.20 8.78 28.96
C HIS A 32 -9.11 10.23 28.49
N LEU A 33 -9.88 10.62 27.48
CA LEU A 33 -9.94 12.00 26.99
C LEU A 33 -10.40 12.99 28.08
N LEU A 34 -11.36 12.61 28.92
CA LEU A 34 -11.79 13.44 30.07
C LEU A 34 -10.67 13.72 31.09
N LYS A 35 -9.61 12.90 31.13
CA LYS A 35 -8.45 13.10 32.01
C LYS A 35 -7.35 13.93 31.35
N GLN A 36 -7.43 14.18 30.04
CA GLN A 36 -6.48 15.00 29.32
C GLN A 36 -6.80 16.48 29.50
N ASN A 37 -5.81 17.35 29.23
CA ASN A 37 -6.10 18.78 29.11
C ASN A 37 -6.90 19.04 27.81
N GLU A 38 -7.65 20.12 27.80
CA GLU A 38 -8.50 20.53 26.68
C GLU A 38 -7.70 20.66 25.37
N ASP A 39 -6.49 21.22 25.40
CA ASP A 39 -5.63 21.41 24.25
C ASP A 39 -5.26 20.09 23.55
N ASN A 40 -5.05 19.00 24.29
CA ASN A 40 -4.77 17.68 23.71
C ASN A 40 -5.97 17.14 22.96
N THR A 41 -7.16 17.31 23.52
CA THR A 41 -8.41 16.88 22.90
C THR A 41 -8.73 17.69 21.65
N LEU A 42 -8.53 19.01 21.71
CA LEU A 42 -8.70 19.90 20.56
C LEU A 42 -7.72 19.56 19.42
N ARG A 43 -6.45 19.29 19.73
CA ARG A 43 -5.47 18.84 18.72
C ARG A 43 -5.87 17.53 18.06
N LEU A 44 -6.31 16.55 18.84
CA LEU A 44 -6.81 15.28 18.30
C LEU A 44 -8.01 15.51 17.38
N SER A 45 -9.00 16.27 17.84
CA SER A 45 -10.19 16.59 17.06
C SER A 45 -9.82 17.28 15.75
N LYS A 46 -8.95 18.31 15.82
CA LYS A 46 -8.46 18.99 14.62
C LYS A 46 -7.74 18.04 13.66
N SER A 47 -6.84 17.20 14.15
CA SER A 47 -6.12 16.24 13.30
C SER A 47 -7.06 15.25 12.58
N LEU A 48 -8.18 14.86 13.21
CA LEU A 48 -9.19 14.01 12.57
C LEU A 48 -9.97 14.75 11.49
N VAL A 49 -10.29 16.03 11.73
CA VAL A 49 -10.94 16.89 10.74
C VAL A 49 -10.01 17.12 9.55
N ASP A 50 -8.77 17.55 9.81
CA ASP A 50 -7.76 17.84 8.79
C ASP A 50 -7.49 16.60 7.92
N LEU A 51 -7.46 15.39 8.52
CA LEU A 51 -7.29 14.13 7.81
C LEU A 51 -8.37 13.91 6.73
N VAL A 52 -9.60 14.33 6.99
CA VAL A 52 -10.72 14.10 6.06
C VAL A 52 -10.86 15.26 5.07
N THR A 53 -10.56 16.49 5.50
CA THR A 53 -10.79 17.71 4.69
C THR A 53 -9.59 18.13 3.85
N GLU A 54 -8.36 17.85 4.30
CA GLU A 54 -7.15 18.38 3.68
C GLU A 54 -6.39 17.33 2.84
N ILE A 55 -6.57 16.02 3.16
CA ILE A 55 -5.85 14.99 2.42
C ILE A 55 -6.33 14.90 0.98
N LYS A 56 -5.40 14.76 0.05
CA LYS A 56 -5.64 14.70 -1.39
C LYS A 56 -5.09 13.41 -1.98
N HIS A 57 -5.54 13.06 -3.16
CA HIS A 57 -4.87 12.07 -3.97
C HIS A 57 -3.88 12.75 -4.91
N CYS A 58 -2.66 12.25 -4.94
CA CYS A 58 -1.63 12.75 -5.85
C CYS A 58 -2.11 12.62 -7.31
N LYS A 59 -2.14 13.73 -8.04
CA LYS A 59 -2.58 13.75 -9.44
C LYS A 59 -1.76 12.84 -10.36
N ARG A 60 -0.52 12.51 -9.97
CA ARG A 60 0.38 11.68 -10.79
C ARG A 60 0.27 10.19 -10.46
N CYS A 61 0.17 9.81 -9.19
CA CYS A 61 0.29 8.40 -8.78
C CYS A 61 -0.87 7.89 -7.91
N ASN A 62 -1.87 8.72 -7.65
CA ASN A 62 -3.04 8.40 -6.82
C ASN A 62 -2.72 8.04 -5.36
N ASN A 63 -1.49 8.24 -4.87
CA ASN A 63 -1.14 8.08 -3.45
C ASN A 63 -1.74 9.22 -2.62
N LEU A 64 -1.93 9.01 -1.32
CA LEU A 64 -2.33 10.08 -0.40
C LEU A 64 -1.23 11.14 -0.30
N SER A 65 -1.65 12.40 -0.22
CA SER A 65 -0.76 13.56 -0.23
C SER A 65 -1.41 14.78 0.41
N ASP A 66 -0.61 15.64 1.04
CA ASP A 66 -1.02 16.96 1.54
C ASP A 66 -1.05 18.01 0.42
N SER A 67 -0.53 17.67 -0.75
CA SER A 67 -0.44 18.55 -1.93
C SER A 67 -0.88 17.85 -3.20
N GLU A 68 -0.97 18.58 -4.33
CA GLU A 68 -1.36 17.99 -5.62
C GLU A 68 -0.43 16.88 -6.11
N ILE A 69 0.86 16.98 -5.79
CA ILE A 69 1.89 15.99 -6.12
C ILE A 69 2.55 15.54 -4.81
N CYS A 70 2.54 14.25 -4.54
CA CYS A 70 3.11 13.71 -3.31
C CYS A 70 4.64 13.84 -3.26
N SER A 71 5.21 13.76 -2.05
CA SER A 71 6.65 13.86 -1.82
C SER A 71 7.47 12.86 -2.62
N ILE A 72 6.95 11.66 -2.83
CA ILE A 72 7.61 10.61 -3.64
C ILE A 72 7.69 11.03 -5.12
N CYS A 73 6.58 11.52 -5.68
CA CYS A 73 6.55 11.94 -7.08
C CYS A 73 7.31 13.25 -7.34
N ALA A 74 7.45 14.10 -6.34
CA ALA A 74 8.18 15.36 -6.41
C ALA A 74 9.70 15.20 -6.21
N ASN A 75 10.15 14.06 -5.69
CA ASN A 75 11.57 13.81 -5.42
C ASN A 75 12.32 13.48 -6.72
N SER A 76 13.19 14.40 -7.16
CA SER A 76 14.02 14.25 -8.36
C SER A 76 15.14 13.19 -8.25
N GLU A 77 15.47 12.74 -7.06
CA GLU A 77 16.46 11.68 -6.84
C GLU A 77 15.90 10.27 -7.16
N ARG A 78 14.58 10.17 -7.34
CA ARG A 78 13.93 8.91 -7.66
C ARG A 78 14.07 8.53 -9.14
N GLN A 79 14.14 7.25 -9.39
CA GLN A 79 14.15 6.69 -10.75
C GLN A 79 12.76 6.84 -11.35
N SER A 80 12.59 7.84 -12.23
CA SER A 80 11.30 8.19 -12.83
C SER A 80 10.83 7.24 -13.92
N ASP A 81 11.70 6.35 -14.40
CA ASP A 81 11.44 5.37 -15.47
C ASP A 81 10.97 3.99 -14.96
N ILE A 82 10.83 3.83 -13.64
CA ILE A 82 10.34 2.59 -13.00
C ILE A 82 9.14 2.92 -12.11
N ILE A 83 8.02 2.23 -12.34
CA ILE A 83 6.79 2.37 -11.55
C ILE A 83 6.45 1.06 -10.87
N CYS A 84 6.26 1.09 -9.54
CA CYS A 84 5.67 0.00 -8.78
C CYS A 84 4.17 0.23 -8.64
N VAL A 85 3.38 -0.65 -9.20
CA VAL A 85 1.91 -0.62 -9.13
C VAL A 85 1.46 -1.42 -7.92
N VAL A 86 0.72 -0.77 -7.04
CA VAL A 86 0.23 -1.33 -5.78
C VAL A 86 -1.29 -1.14 -5.66
N GLU A 87 -1.92 -1.95 -4.82
CA GLU A 87 -3.36 -1.84 -4.57
C GLU A 87 -3.68 -0.56 -3.79
N ASN A 88 -3.00 -0.33 -2.66
CA ASN A 88 -3.31 0.78 -1.75
C ASN A 88 -2.04 1.36 -1.08
N ILE A 89 -2.23 2.39 -0.24
CA ILE A 89 -1.12 3.08 0.42
C ILE A 89 -0.32 2.20 1.40
N ARG A 90 -0.92 1.12 1.94
CA ARG A 90 -0.23 0.25 2.91
C ARG A 90 0.95 -0.46 2.25
N GLU A 91 0.80 -0.89 0.99
CA GLU A 91 1.89 -1.48 0.21
C GLU A 91 2.98 -0.45 -0.09
N VAL A 92 2.61 0.82 -0.39
CA VAL A 92 3.61 1.90 -0.54
C VAL A 92 4.43 2.03 0.73
N MET A 93 3.78 2.13 1.89
CA MET A 93 4.47 2.25 3.18
C MET A 93 5.35 1.04 3.48
N ALA A 94 4.86 -0.17 3.20
CA ALA A 94 5.60 -1.41 3.41
C ALA A 94 6.85 -1.47 2.53
N ILE A 95 6.75 -1.13 1.24
CA ILE A 95 7.89 -1.13 0.32
C ILE A 95 8.89 -0.02 0.68
N GLU A 96 8.41 1.20 1.00
CA GLU A 96 9.26 2.30 1.44
C GLU A 96 10.05 1.97 2.72
N SER A 97 9.45 1.26 3.67
CA SER A 97 10.13 0.86 4.91
C SER A 97 11.35 -0.03 4.67
N THR A 98 11.43 -0.71 3.54
CA THR A 98 12.60 -1.52 3.16
C THR A 98 13.80 -0.69 2.76
N ASN A 99 13.63 0.57 2.37
CA ASN A 99 14.63 1.47 1.82
C ASN A 99 15.36 0.93 0.57
N GLN A 100 14.85 -0.12 -0.08
CA GLN A 100 15.50 -0.77 -1.25
C GLN A 100 14.95 -0.25 -2.58
N TYR A 101 13.68 0.18 -2.63
CA TYR A 101 13.07 0.67 -3.85
C TYR A 101 13.27 2.17 -4.02
N LYS A 102 13.74 2.57 -5.19
CA LYS A 102 14.03 3.96 -5.53
C LYS A 102 13.20 4.50 -6.69
N GLY A 103 12.31 3.69 -7.24
CA GLY A 103 11.37 4.10 -8.30
C GLY A 103 10.16 4.87 -7.79
N LEU A 104 9.21 5.11 -8.67
CA LEU A 104 7.94 5.75 -8.39
C LEU A 104 6.84 4.71 -8.16
N TYR A 105 5.71 5.16 -7.62
CA TYR A 105 4.55 4.29 -7.39
C TYR A 105 3.37 4.69 -8.25
N HIS A 106 2.42 3.78 -8.38
CA HIS A 106 1.07 4.03 -8.82
C HIS A 106 0.10 3.22 -7.96
N VAL A 107 -0.80 3.92 -7.26
CA VAL A 107 -1.77 3.33 -6.34
C VAL A 107 -3.08 3.17 -7.09
N LEU A 108 -3.55 1.93 -7.24
CA LEU A 108 -4.80 1.63 -7.96
C LEU A 108 -6.04 2.06 -7.17
N GLY A 109 -6.00 2.00 -5.84
CA GLY A 109 -7.15 2.22 -4.96
C GLY A 109 -8.01 0.98 -4.74
N GLY A 110 -7.62 -0.18 -5.30
CA GLY A 110 -8.29 -1.47 -5.18
C GLY A 110 -7.83 -2.45 -6.25
N VAL A 111 -8.49 -3.59 -6.32
CA VAL A 111 -8.34 -4.61 -7.36
C VAL A 111 -9.68 -4.88 -8.03
N ILE A 112 -9.68 -5.41 -9.25
CA ILE A 112 -10.91 -5.81 -9.94
C ILE A 112 -11.56 -6.94 -9.16
N SER A 113 -12.73 -6.69 -8.58
CA SER A 113 -13.51 -7.64 -7.77
C SER A 113 -14.99 -7.59 -8.15
N PRO A 114 -15.45 -8.39 -9.12
CA PRO A 114 -16.86 -8.42 -9.50
C PRO A 114 -17.79 -8.79 -8.35
N ILE A 115 -17.32 -9.58 -7.40
CA ILE A 115 -18.11 -9.99 -6.22
C ILE A 115 -18.37 -8.79 -5.30
N GLU A 116 -17.39 -7.90 -5.17
CA GLU A 116 -17.50 -6.66 -4.39
C GLU A 116 -18.05 -5.48 -5.21
N GLY A 117 -18.37 -5.71 -6.49
CA GLY A 117 -18.87 -4.69 -7.40
C GLY A 117 -17.80 -3.71 -7.89
N ILE A 118 -16.51 -4.02 -7.71
CA ILE A 118 -15.39 -3.18 -8.14
C ILE A 118 -15.02 -3.53 -9.58
N GLY A 119 -15.31 -2.64 -10.50
CA GLY A 119 -14.94 -2.75 -11.91
C GLY A 119 -13.65 -2.00 -12.26
N VAL A 120 -13.28 -2.06 -13.53
CA VAL A 120 -12.08 -1.38 -14.07
C VAL A 120 -12.16 0.14 -13.92
N GLY A 121 -13.37 0.72 -14.02
CA GLY A 121 -13.59 2.17 -13.91
C GLY A 121 -13.51 2.71 -12.48
N ASP A 122 -13.55 1.83 -11.47
CA ASP A 122 -13.54 2.20 -10.06
C ASP A 122 -12.11 2.33 -9.49
N ILE A 123 -11.11 1.88 -10.25
CA ILE A 123 -9.71 1.88 -9.87
C ILE A 123 -8.84 2.64 -10.88
N ALA A 124 -7.69 3.14 -10.45
CA ALA A 124 -6.87 4.10 -11.19
C ALA A 124 -6.04 3.48 -12.36
N ILE A 125 -6.59 2.50 -13.09
CA ILE A 125 -5.90 1.87 -14.23
C ILE A 125 -5.79 2.84 -15.41
N GLU A 126 -6.84 3.58 -15.76
CA GLU A 126 -6.77 4.57 -16.85
C GLU A 126 -5.71 5.64 -16.60
N GLN A 127 -5.57 6.06 -15.35
CA GLN A 127 -4.53 7.03 -14.97
C GLN A 127 -3.13 6.43 -15.14
N LEU A 128 -2.94 5.13 -14.86
CA LEU A 128 -1.69 4.44 -15.13
C LEU A 128 -1.35 4.42 -16.61
N ILE A 129 -2.31 4.08 -17.48
CA ILE A 129 -2.10 4.03 -18.92
C ILE A 129 -1.73 5.41 -19.47
N LYS A 130 -2.51 6.46 -19.12
CA LYS A 130 -2.19 7.84 -19.50
C LYS A 130 -0.79 8.27 -19.08
N ARG A 131 -0.37 7.83 -17.89
CA ARG A 131 0.96 8.11 -17.38
C ARG A 131 2.04 7.42 -18.21
N VAL A 132 1.84 6.15 -18.59
CA VAL A 132 2.77 5.41 -19.45
C VAL A 132 2.87 6.03 -20.83
N GLU A 133 1.78 6.58 -21.38
CA GLU A 133 1.77 7.29 -22.67
C GLU A 133 2.57 8.60 -22.63
N GLN A 134 2.57 9.29 -21.49
CA GLN A 134 3.15 10.63 -21.34
C GLN A 134 4.56 10.63 -20.78
N GLU A 135 4.95 9.59 -20.05
CA GLU A 135 6.23 9.48 -19.37
C GLU A 135 7.10 8.41 -20.04
N ASN A 136 8.43 8.56 -19.96
CA ASN A 136 9.37 7.59 -20.51
C ASN A 136 9.57 6.41 -19.53
N ILE A 137 8.55 5.56 -19.39
CA ILE A 137 8.56 4.41 -18.49
C ILE A 137 9.26 3.22 -19.17
N LYS A 138 10.21 2.62 -18.48
CA LYS A 138 10.93 1.43 -18.95
C LYS A 138 10.47 0.16 -18.27
N GLU A 139 10.04 0.25 -17.01
CA GLU A 139 9.61 -0.93 -16.25
C GLU A 139 8.39 -0.62 -15.38
N ILE A 140 7.43 -1.54 -15.39
CA ILE A 140 6.34 -1.60 -14.42
C ILE A 140 6.50 -2.85 -13.57
N ILE A 141 6.54 -2.68 -12.26
CA ILE A 141 6.58 -3.75 -11.28
C ILE A 141 5.16 -3.90 -10.72
N LEU A 142 4.53 -5.06 -10.93
CA LEU A 142 3.24 -5.38 -10.35
C LEU A 142 3.43 -5.94 -8.93
N ALA A 143 3.02 -5.16 -7.95
CA ALA A 143 3.08 -5.51 -6.52
C ALA A 143 1.66 -5.61 -5.95
N LEU A 144 0.79 -6.36 -6.64
CA LEU A 144 -0.60 -6.58 -6.25
C LEU A 144 -0.73 -7.83 -5.37
N PRO A 145 -1.83 -7.94 -4.60
CA PRO A 145 -2.11 -9.11 -3.76
C PRO A 145 -2.05 -10.43 -4.55
N THR A 146 -1.63 -11.51 -3.89
CA THR A 146 -1.55 -12.85 -4.50
C THR A 146 -2.88 -13.59 -4.44
N THR A 147 -3.99 -12.87 -4.54
CA THR A 147 -5.36 -13.37 -4.63
C THR A 147 -5.79 -13.53 -6.09
N MET A 148 -6.94 -14.15 -6.33
CA MET A 148 -7.52 -14.27 -7.66
C MET A 148 -7.81 -12.89 -8.29
N GLU A 149 -8.29 -11.95 -7.49
CA GLU A 149 -8.59 -10.57 -7.89
C GLU A 149 -7.30 -9.83 -8.26
N GLY A 150 -6.24 -9.97 -7.45
CA GLY A 150 -4.94 -9.35 -7.72
C GLY A 150 -4.27 -9.93 -8.96
N ASP A 151 -4.34 -11.25 -9.17
CA ASP A 151 -3.82 -11.91 -10.38
C ASP A 151 -4.64 -11.51 -11.62
N THR A 152 -5.97 -11.41 -11.51
CA THR A 152 -6.86 -10.92 -12.58
C THR A 152 -6.52 -9.47 -12.95
N THR A 153 -6.35 -8.62 -11.95
CA THR A 153 -5.98 -7.21 -12.15
C THR A 153 -4.61 -7.08 -12.80
N SER A 154 -3.64 -7.88 -12.35
CA SER A 154 -2.30 -7.93 -12.93
C SER A 154 -2.32 -8.35 -14.40
N PHE A 155 -3.10 -9.38 -14.74
CA PHE A 155 -3.27 -9.84 -16.11
C PHE A 155 -3.92 -8.78 -16.98
N TYR A 156 -4.96 -8.11 -16.48
CA TYR A 156 -5.64 -7.04 -17.20
C TYR A 156 -4.71 -5.85 -17.48
N ILE A 157 -3.93 -5.41 -16.50
CA ILE A 157 -2.93 -4.35 -16.66
C ILE A 157 -1.88 -4.75 -17.69
N ASN A 158 -1.34 -5.99 -17.59
CA ASN A 158 -0.35 -6.51 -18.53
C ASN A 158 -0.88 -6.44 -19.98
N LYS A 159 -2.13 -6.87 -20.20
CA LYS A 159 -2.75 -6.84 -21.52
C LYS A 159 -2.91 -5.41 -22.08
N LEU A 160 -3.27 -4.45 -21.24
CA LEU A 160 -3.37 -3.04 -21.65
C LEU A 160 -2.02 -2.42 -21.98
N LEU A 161 -0.94 -2.91 -21.35
CA LEU A 161 0.41 -2.37 -21.52
C LEU A 161 1.19 -3.05 -22.66
N GLU A 162 0.71 -4.13 -23.25
CA GLU A 162 1.35 -4.81 -24.38
C GLU A 162 1.76 -3.86 -25.54
N PRO A 163 0.92 -2.88 -25.96
CA PRO A 163 1.27 -2.00 -27.08
C PRO A 163 2.47 -1.09 -26.79
N PHE A 164 2.84 -0.85 -25.53
CA PHE A 164 3.89 0.11 -25.16
C PHE A 164 5.30 -0.49 -25.15
N ASN A 165 5.42 -1.82 -25.32
CA ASN A 165 6.71 -2.53 -25.36
C ASN A 165 7.65 -2.22 -24.16
N ILE A 166 7.07 -2.06 -22.96
CA ILE A 166 7.76 -1.83 -21.70
C ILE A 166 7.95 -3.15 -20.94
N LYS A 167 8.99 -3.22 -20.12
CA LYS A 167 9.21 -4.38 -19.27
C LYS A 167 8.16 -4.43 -18.16
N ILE A 168 7.45 -5.56 -18.04
CA ILE A 168 6.53 -5.80 -16.93
C ILE A 168 7.09 -6.94 -16.08
N SER A 169 7.23 -6.68 -14.79
CA SER A 169 7.70 -7.63 -13.80
C SER A 169 6.73 -7.69 -12.61
N ALA A 170 6.83 -8.72 -11.81
CA ALA A 170 6.07 -8.85 -10.57
C ALA A 170 7.01 -9.10 -9.41
N ILE A 171 6.60 -8.72 -8.20
CA ILE A 171 7.36 -9.04 -6.98
C ILE A 171 7.48 -10.57 -6.84
N ALA A 172 8.64 -11.02 -6.39
CA ALA A 172 8.91 -12.45 -6.20
C ALA A 172 7.94 -13.03 -5.15
N ARG A 173 7.41 -14.21 -5.48
CA ARG A 173 6.51 -14.98 -4.60
C ARG A 173 7.23 -16.25 -4.16
N GLY A 174 7.27 -16.49 -2.85
CA GLY A 174 7.97 -17.66 -2.31
C GLY A 174 7.86 -17.78 -0.80
N VAL A 175 8.59 -18.74 -0.23
CA VAL A 175 8.65 -18.96 1.22
C VAL A 175 9.30 -17.75 1.88
N ALA A 176 8.70 -17.27 2.97
CA ALA A 176 9.21 -16.11 3.69
C ALA A 176 10.58 -16.40 4.38
N ILE A 177 11.40 -15.38 4.49
CA ILE A 177 12.72 -15.50 5.13
C ILE A 177 12.50 -15.77 6.62
N GLY A 178 13.12 -16.86 7.11
CA GLY A 178 13.01 -17.31 8.50
C GLY A 178 11.93 -18.38 8.72
N ASP A 179 11.04 -18.61 7.76
CA ASP A 179 10.05 -19.67 7.85
C ASP A 179 10.66 -21.04 7.52
N LYS A 180 10.11 -22.08 8.16
CA LYS A 180 10.44 -23.46 7.82
C LYS A 180 9.56 -23.93 6.66
N ILE A 181 10.14 -24.68 5.73
CA ILE A 181 9.45 -25.22 4.55
C ILE A 181 8.21 -26.04 4.94
N GLU A 182 8.27 -26.76 6.06
CA GLU A 182 7.16 -27.60 6.55
C GLU A 182 5.89 -26.81 6.93
N TYR A 183 5.98 -25.50 7.14
CA TYR A 183 4.82 -24.64 7.49
C TYR A 183 4.30 -23.84 6.29
N ALA A 184 4.98 -23.88 5.15
CA ALA A 184 4.49 -23.22 3.96
C ALA A 184 3.34 -24.02 3.33
N ASP A 185 2.32 -23.31 2.83
CA ASP A 185 1.24 -23.95 2.10
C ASP A 185 1.69 -24.54 0.76
N GLU A 186 0.94 -25.52 0.26
CA GLU A 186 1.29 -26.26 -0.96
C GLU A 186 1.45 -25.35 -2.19
N GLN A 187 0.64 -24.32 -2.34
CA GLN A 187 0.71 -23.41 -3.48
C GLN A 187 1.97 -22.56 -3.44
N THR A 188 2.31 -22.03 -2.27
CA THR A 188 3.55 -21.29 -2.04
C THR A 188 4.77 -22.14 -2.31
N LEU A 189 4.79 -23.40 -1.84
CA LEU A 189 5.88 -24.35 -2.12
C LEU A 189 5.99 -24.67 -3.61
N ALA A 190 4.88 -24.98 -4.27
CA ALA A 190 4.86 -25.28 -5.70
C ALA A 190 5.42 -24.10 -6.52
N ARG A 191 4.95 -22.87 -6.23
CA ARG A 191 5.45 -21.65 -6.90
C ARG A 191 6.92 -21.39 -6.61
N SER A 192 7.39 -21.63 -5.39
CA SER A 192 8.80 -21.45 -5.00
C SER A 192 9.71 -22.42 -5.76
N ILE A 193 9.29 -23.67 -5.95
CA ILE A 193 10.04 -24.69 -6.73
C ILE A 193 10.06 -24.34 -8.22
N LEU A 194 8.92 -23.92 -8.78
CA LEU A 194 8.82 -23.54 -10.19
C LEU A 194 9.68 -22.30 -10.51
N ASN A 195 9.67 -21.30 -9.61
CA ASN A 195 10.39 -20.03 -9.76
C ASN A 195 11.77 -20.03 -9.07
N ARG A 196 12.33 -21.21 -8.79
CA ARG A 196 13.64 -21.33 -8.14
C ARG A 196 14.70 -20.60 -8.92
N ARG A 197 15.61 -19.93 -8.20
CA ARG A 197 16.76 -19.21 -8.77
C ARG A 197 18.01 -20.05 -8.66
N ASP A 198 18.99 -19.76 -9.51
CA ASP A 198 20.34 -20.29 -9.37
C ASP A 198 20.93 -19.82 -8.03
N PHE A 199 21.57 -20.76 -7.32
CA PHE A 199 22.13 -20.46 -5.99
C PHE A 199 23.26 -19.42 -6.06
N SER A 200 23.99 -19.39 -7.16
CA SER A 200 25.02 -18.38 -7.40
C SER A 200 24.50 -16.96 -7.47
N ASP A 201 23.25 -16.75 -7.93
CA ASP A 201 22.64 -15.43 -8.00
C ASP A 201 22.19 -14.92 -6.64
N ILE A 202 21.88 -15.82 -5.70
CA ILE A 202 21.53 -15.47 -4.32
C ILE A 202 22.77 -14.92 -3.58
N TYR A 203 23.95 -15.52 -3.80
CA TYR A 203 25.20 -15.08 -3.17
C TYR A 203 25.69 -13.72 -3.69
N LYS A 204 25.51 -13.42 -4.97
CA LYS A 204 25.89 -12.10 -5.52
C LYS A 204 25.16 -10.95 -4.81
N TYR A 205 23.93 -11.16 -4.39
CA TYR A 205 23.13 -10.16 -3.66
C TYR A 205 23.63 -9.93 -2.21
N GLN A 206 24.19 -10.96 -1.56
CA GLN A 206 24.73 -10.84 -0.20
C GLN A 206 26.11 -10.18 -0.19
N ILE A 207 26.97 -10.51 -1.14
CA ILE A 207 28.33 -9.96 -1.22
C ILE A 207 28.33 -8.45 -1.52
N THR A 208 27.34 -7.94 -2.26
CA THR A 208 27.19 -6.49 -2.49
C THR A 208 26.69 -5.74 -1.26
N LYS A 209 25.98 -6.40 -0.33
CA LYS A 209 25.57 -5.79 0.96
C LYS A 209 26.71 -5.72 1.97
N ASP A 210 27.58 -6.74 2.04
CA ASP A 210 28.69 -6.78 3.01
C ASP A 210 29.82 -5.79 2.64
N LYS A 211 29.97 -5.42 1.36
CA LYS A 211 30.95 -4.40 0.95
C LYS A 211 30.57 -2.97 1.35
N SER A 212 29.31 -2.70 1.69
CA SER A 212 28.85 -1.39 2.21
C SER A 212 28.97 -1.25 3.73
N VAL A 213 29.38 -2.31 4.44
CA VAL A 213 29.58 -2.33 5.90
C VAL A 213 31.08 -2.29 6.28
N LEU A 214 31.98 -2.37 5.30
CA LEU A 214 33.44 -2.40 5.49
C LEU A 214 34.17 -1.14 4.96
N ILE A 215 33.47 0.03 4.99
CA ILE A 215 34.10 1.35 4.82
C ILE A 215 33.66 2.27 5.94
#